data_b2ac30adec622e0f2eb026a5380a5006
#
_entry.id   b2ac30adec622e0f2eb026a5380a5006
#
_cell.length_a   1.000
_cell.length_b   1.000
_cell.length_c   1.000
_cell.angle_alpha   90.00
_cell.angle_beta   90.00
_cell.angle_gamma   90.00
#
_symmetry.space_group_name_H-M   'P 1'
#
loop_
_entity.id
_entity.type
_entity.pdbx_description
1 polymer ?
#
loop_
_entity_poly.entity_id
_entity_poly.type
_entity_poly.pdbx_seq_one_letter_code
_entity_poly.pdbx_strand_id
1 'polypeptide(L)'
;MRRRSKARGTKAQRWVAGVSVDGELVLRRRDAADSDADGHIKYSFSQGLTFVARRWRNVMNEDLYEFGQSHVRWGTLYWISVFGDRVNQTQLAERMGIEQPTLGRVLRELEADGLIARRAPSGDRRARVITLTAASKPLMQKINRIQNTVRASLLKGIDAAELAACLAVFARILDNAERHSAKRR
;
A
#
# COMPACT_ATOMS: atom_id res chain seq x y z
N MET A 1 -3.75 -8.00 -56.57
CA MET A 1 -4.09 -9.02 -55.52
C MET A 1 -3.63 -8.50 -54.17
N ARG A 2 -4.47 -7.78 -53.40
CA ARG A 2 -4.13 -7.22 -52.08
C ARG A 2 -4.62 -8.21 -51.00
N ARG A 3 -3.70 -8.86 -50.31
CA ARG A 3 -4.00 -9.70 -49.14
C ARG A 3 -4.43 -8.78 -47.96
N ARG A 4 -5.69 -8.89 -47.56
CA ARG A 4 -6.20 -8.29 -46.34
C ARG A 4 -5.62 -9.07 -45.15
N SER A 5 -4.77 -8.40 -44.35
CA SER A 5 -4.35 -8.84 -43.05
C SER A 5 -5.58 -8.91 -42.12
N LYS A 6 -5.98 -10.11 -41.73
CA LYS A 6 -6.96 -10.32 -40.66
C LYS A 6 -6.29 -9.96 -39.33
N ALA A 7 -6.66 -8.82 -38.77
CA ALA A 7 -6.38 -8.51 -37.36
C ALA A 7 -6.94 -9.68 -36.50
N ARG A 8 -6.04 -10.38 -35.79
CA ARG A 8 -6.42 -11.35 -34.77
C ARG A 8 -7.04 -10.57 -33.61
N GLY A 9 -8.36 -10.63 -33.51
CA GLY A 9 -9.07 -10.12 -32.34
C GLY A 9 -8.52 -10.76 -31.07
N THR A 10 -8.08 -9.94 -30.16
CA THR A 10 -7.76 -10.31 -28.77
C THR A 10 -8.90 -11.13 -28.21
N LYS A 11 -8.65 -12.41 -27.88
CA LYS A 11 -9.63 -13.26 -27.17
C LYS A 11 -10.01 -12.53 -25.90
N ALA A 12 -11.22 -11.98 -25.85
CA ALA A 12 -11.79 -11.36 -24.66
C ALA A 12 -11.55 -12.29 -23.47
N GLN A 13 -11.04 -11.71 -22.37
CA GLN A 13 -10.68 -12.43 -21.17
C GLN A 13 -11.84 -13.34 -20.72
N ARG A 14 -11.58 -14.64 -20.75
CA ARG A 14 -12.54 -15.69 -20.43
C ARG A 14 -12.75 -15.89 -18.93
N TRP A 15 -12.03 -15.13 -18.08
CA TRP A 15 -11.95 -15.31 -16.65
C TRP A 15 -12.36 -14.05 -15.91
N VAL A 16 -13.09 -14.21 -14.83
CA VAL A 16 -13.49 -13.16 -13.91
C VAL A 16 -12.86 -13.44 -12.57
N ALA A 17 -12.16 -12.46 -12.02
CA ALA A 17 -11.61 -12.55 -10.67
C ALA A 17 -12.73 -12.26 -9.66
N GLY A 18 -12.81 -13.09 -8.62
CA GLY A 18 -13.68 -12.91 -7.46
C GLY A 18 -12.90 -13.24 -6.18
N VAL A 19 -13.44 -12.87 -5.04
CA VAL A 19 -12.91 -13.29 -3.74
C VAL A 19 -13.87 -14.32 -3.16
N SER A 20 -13.37 -15.50 -2.77
CA SER A 20 -14.15 -16.54 -2.13
C SER A 20 -14.63 -16.11 -0.73
N VAL A 21 -15.56 -16.86 -0.13
CA VAL A 21 -16.02 -16.65 1.25
C VAL A 21 -14.86 -16.73 2.24
N ASP A 22 -13.88 -17.58 1.95
CA ASP A 22 -12.66 -17.75 2.75
C ASP A 22 -11.59 -16.69 2.47
N GLY A 23 -11.88 -15.73 1.58
CA GLY A 23 -11.01 -14.61 1.26
C GLY A 23 -9.89 -14.96 0.28
N GLU A 24 -10.00 -16.04 -0.48
CA GLU A 24 -9.07 -16.35 -1.56
C GLU A 24 -9.47 -15.66 -2.87
N LEU A 25 -8.49 -15.21 -3.64
CA LEU A 25 -8.70 -14.70 -4.98
C LEU A 25 -9.01 -15.88 -5.91
N VAL A 26 -10.27 -16.00 -6.33
CA VAL A 26 -10.71 -17.09 -7.22
C VAL A 26 -10.93 -16.53 -8.61
N LEU A 27 -10.30 -17.16 -9.61
CA LEU A 27 -10.59 -16.91 -11.02
C LEU A 27 -11.68 -17.90 -11.46
N ARG A 28 -12.88 -17.41 -11.75
CA ARG A 28 -13.93 -18.23 -12.35
C ARG A 28 -14.07 -17.96 -13.85
N ARG A 29 -14.52 -18.97 -14.59
CA ARG A 29 -14.83 -18.83 -16.01
C ARG A 29 -16.07 -17.94 -16.17
N ARG A 30 -16.04 -17.05 -17.13
CA ARG A 30 -17.16 -16.17 -17.43
C ARG A 30 -18.29 -17.02 -18.03
N ASP A 31 -19.45 -17.03 -17.40
CA ASP A 31 -20.64 -17.67 -17.92
C ASP A 31 -21.40 -16.72 -18.84
N ALA A 32 -22.11 -17.27 -19.84
CA ALA A 32 -22.83 -16.48 -20.84
C ALA A 32 -24.01 -15.64 -20.25
N ALA A 33 -24.32 -15.84 -18.97
CA ALA A 33 -25.39 -15.14 -18.22
C ALA A 33 -24.88 -13.86 -17.51
N ASP A 34 -23.60 -13.52 -17.54
CA ASP A 34 -23.05 -12.28 -16.94
C ASP A 34 -23.43 -11.06 -17.79
N SER A 35 -24.70 -10.64 -17.73
CA SER A 35 -25.22 -9.46 -18.44
C SER A 35 -24.63 -8.13 -17.94
N ASP A 36 -24.06 -8.08 -16.71
CA ASP A 36 -23.35 -6.94 -16.14
C ASP A 36 -21.86 -7.25 -15.91
N ALA A 37 -21.18 -7.54 -16.99
CA ALA A 37 -19.75 -7.86 -16.95
C ALA A 37 -18.88 -6.70 -16.42
N ASP A 38 -19.29 -5.46 -16.65
CA ASP A 38 -18.56 -4.25 -16.20
C ASP A 38 -18.74 -4.04 -14.69
N GLY A 39 -19.95 -4.19 -14.17
CA GLY A 39 -20.21 -4.12 -12.72
C GLY A 39 -19.47 -5.22 -11.96
N HIS A 40 -19.47 -6.44 -12.50
CA HIS A 40 -18.81 -7.57 -11.86
C HIS A 40 -17.28 -7.41 -11.79
N ILE A 41 -16.62 -6.91 -12.86
CA ILE A 41 -15.17 -6.68 -12.83
C ILE A 41 -14.80 -5.56 -11.86
N LYS A 42 -15.59 -4.50 -11.78
CA LYS A 42 -15.38 -3.40 -10.82
C LYS A 42 -15.51 -3.88 -9.37
N TYR A 43 -16.51 -4.69 -9.08
CA TYR A 43 -16.67 -5.33 -7.77
C TYR A 43 -15.47 -6.21 -7.42
N SER A 44 -15.11 -7.14 -8.31
CA SER A 44 -13.99 -8.06 -8.12
C SER A 44 -12.66 -7.32 -7.93
N PHE A 45 -12.44 -6.25 -8.68
CA PHE A 45 -11.26 -5.40 -8.54
C PHE A 45 -11.20 -4.75 -7.15
N SER A 46 -12.30 -4.19 -6.67
CA SER A 46 -12.33 -3.53 -5.34
C SER A 46 -12.06 -4.52 -4.20
N GLN A 47 -12.63 -5.71 -4.27
CA GLN A 47 -12.37 -6.78 -3.30
C GLN A 47 -10.92 -7.27 -3.38
N GLY A 48 -10.44 -7.53 -4.59
CA GLY A 48 -9.06 -7.97 -4.85
C GLY A 48 -8.02 -6.98 -4.31
N LEU A 49 -8.23 -5.68 -4.51
CA LEU A 49 -7.36 -4.64 -4.00
C LEU A 49 -7.20 -4.71 -2.47
N THR A 50 -8.33 -4.84 -1.76
CA THR A 50 -8.35 -4.95 -0.30
C THR A 50 -7.66 -6.23 0.17
N PHE A 51 -7.94 -7.35 -0.49
CA PHE A 51 -7.37 -8.65 -0.16
C PHE A 51 -5.86 -8.68 -0.37
N VAL A 52 -5.38 -8.24 -1.54
CA VAL A 52 -3.95 -8.18 -1.87
C VAL A 52 -3.20 -7.27 -0.90
N ALA A 53 -3.74 -6.09 -0.60
CA ALA A 53 -3.12 -5.16 0.35
C ALA A 53 -3.01 -5.76 1.77
N ARG A 54 -4.04 -6.50 2.21
CA ARG A 54 -4.03 -7.23 3.49
C ARG A 54 -2.99 -8.34 3.49
N ARG A 55 -2.97 -9.17 2.43
CA ARG A 55 -2.03 -10.29 2.32
C ARG A 55 -0.58 -9.83 2.25
N TRP A 56 -0.31 -8.78 1.49
CA TRP A 56 1.01 -8.14 1.45
C TRP A 56 1.47 -7.72 2.84
N ARG A 57 0.60 -7.03 3.60
CA ARG A 57 0.91 -6.63 4.98
C ARG A 57 1.19 -7.82 5.89
N ASN A 58 0.43 -8.90 5.75
CA ASN A 58 0.63 -10.09 6.59
C ASN A 58 2.01 -10.70 6.36
N VAL A 59 2.42 -10.91 5.09
CA VAL A 59 3.75 -11.42 4.76
C VAL A 59 4.84 -10.49 5.32
N MET A 60 4.69 -9.17 5.16
CA MET A 60 5.63 -8.21 5.76
C MET A 60 5.70 -8.31 7.27
N ASN A 61 4.56 -8.53 7.95
CA ASN A 61 4.52 -8.65 9.39
C ASN A 61 5.16 -9.93 9.89
N GLU A 62 4.93 -11.07 9.19
CA GLU A 62 5.54 -12.36 9.52
C GLU A 62 7.07 -12.21 9.57
N ASP A 63 7.68 -11.63 8.52
CA ASP A 63 9.12 -11.45 8.43
C ASP A 63 9.68 -10.40 9.42
N LEU A 64 8.89 -9.41 9.81
CA LEU A 64 9.33 -8.35 10.74
C LEU A 64 9.04 -8.65 12.21
N TYR A 65 8.11 -9.58 12.48
CA TYR A 65 7.73 -9.96 13.84
C TYR A 65 8.91 -10.55 14.64
N GLU A 66 9.75 -11.35 13.99
CA GLU A 66 10.96 -11.92 14.59
C GLU A 66 11.93 -10.85 15.13
N PHE A 67 11.77 -9.61 14.70
CA PHE A 67 12.59 -8.47 15.14
C PHE A 67 11.86 -7.53 16.10
N GLY A 68 10.75 -7.99 16.72
CA GLY A 68 9.97 -7.20 17.66
C GLY A 68 9.26 -5.99 17.04
N GLN A 69 9.05 -6.01 15.70
CA GLN A 69 8.42 -4.89 14.98
C GLN A 69 6.99 -5.23 14.59
N SER A 70 6.01 -4.56 15.21
CA SER A 70 4.63 -4.59 14.72
C SER A 70 4.48 -3.78 13.42
N HIS A 71 3.42 -4.06 12.65
CA HIS A 71 3.10 -3.32 11.42
C HIS A 71 3.10 -1.80 11.61
N VAL A 72 2.45 -1.32 12.68
CA VAL A 72 2.36 0.12 12.95
C VAL A 72 3.74 0.69 13.30
N ARG A 73 4.54 -0.07 14.06
CA ARG A 73 5.85 0.37 14.51
C ARG A 73 6.84 0.54 13.35
N TRP A 74 7.05 -0.50 12.53
CA TRP A 74 7.96 -0.40 11.39
C TRP A 74 7.43 0.53 10.30
N GLY A 75 6.09 0.55 10.09
CA GLY A 75 5.46 1.47 9.15
C GLY A 75 5.65 2.93 9.55
N THR A 76 5.60 3.24 10.86
CA THR A 76 5.90 4.57 11.40
C THR A 76 7.33 4.99 11.06
N LEU A 77 8.31 4.13 11.35
CA LEU A 77 9.72 4.39 11.02
C LEU A 77 9.94 4.59 9.52
N TYR A 78 9.33 3.73 8.71
CA TYR A 78 9.40 3.82 7.25
C TYR A 78 8.86 5.15 6.73
N TRP A 79 7.67 5.56 7.15
CA TRP A 79 7.07 6.82 6.70
C TRP A 79 7.84 8.05 7.17
N ILE A 80 8.39 8.04 8.40
CA ILE A 80 9.31 9.10 8.85
C ILE A 80 10.52 9.17 7.92
N SER A 81 11.08 8.04 7.48
CA SER A 81 12.21 8.04 6.56
C SER A 81 11.87 8.60 5.17
N VAL A 82 10.64 8.38 4.70
CA VAL A 82 10.16 8.88 3.40
C VAL A 82 9.90 10.39 3.44
N PHE A 83 9.30 10.88 4.52
CA PHE A 83 9.01 12.31 4.69
C PHE A 83 10.23 13.15 5.06
N GLY A 84 11.28 12.51 5.61
CA GLY A 84 12.43 13.20 6.16
C GLY A 84 12.08 14.07 7.37
N ASP A 85 12.83 15.16 7.56
CA ASP A 85 12.77 16.03 8.74
C ASP A 85 11.57 16.99 8.75
N ARG A 86 10.46 16.67 8.07
CA ARG A 86 9.33 17.59 7.88
C ARG A 86 7.98 17.02 8.28
N VAL A 87 7.92 15.81 8.83
CA VAL A 87 6.64 15.18 9.14
C VAL A 87 6.18 15.51 10.56
N ASN A 88 4.91 15.86 10.70
CA ASN A 88 4.22 15.96 11.98
C ASN A 88 3.31 14.74 12.22
N GLN A 89 2.81 14.61 13.45
CA GLN A 89 1.98 13.47 13.85
C GLN A 89 0.70 13.35 13.02
N THR A 90 0.05 14.45 12.67
CA THR A 90 -1.20 14.45 11.90
C THR A 90 -0.97 13.92 10.49
N GLN A 91 0.01 14.46 9.79
CA GLN A 91 0.37 14.00 8.44
C GLN A 91 0.75 12.52 8.42
N LEU A 92 1.47 12.06 9.45
CA LEU A 92 1.88 10.67 9.56
C LEU A 92 0.68 9.74 9.80
N ALA A 93 -0.26 10.12 10.66
CA ALA A 93 -1.48 9.38 10.94
C ALA A 93 -2.37 9.25 9.68
N GLU A 94 -2.57 10.34 8.97
CA GLU A 94 -3.32 10.39 7.71
C GLU A 94 -2.69 9.45 6.65
N ARG A 95 -1.37 9.54 6.49
CA ARG A 95 -0.66 8.71 5.50
C ARG A 95 -0.70 7.22 5.82
N MET A 96 -0.66 6.89 7.09
CA MET A 96 -0.74 5.51 7.56
C MET A 96 -2.18 4.97 7.64
N GLY A 97 -3.18 5.83 7.53
CA GLY A 97 -4.59 5.45 7.68
C GLY A 97 -4.91 4.93 9.09
N ILE A 98 -4.27 5.48 10.13
CA ILE A 98 -4.48 5.10 11.53
C ILE A 98 -4.89 6.30 12.37
N GLU A 99 -5.57 6.02 13.48
CA GLU A 99 -6.00 7.04 14.43
C GLU A 99 -4.81 7.68 15.16
N GLN A 100 -4.92 8.99 15.41
CA GLN A 100 -3.87 9.75 16.11
C GLN A 100 -3.52 9.22 17.50
N PRO A 101 -4.46 8.75 18.35
CA PRO A 101 -4.11 8.13 19.64
C PRO A 101 -3.23 6.89 19.50
N THR A 102 -3.53 6.03 18.52
CA THR A 102 -2.74 4.83 18.22
C THR A 102 -1.32 5.19 17.80
N LEU A 103 -1.19 6.12 16.85
CA LEU A 103 0.12 6.63 16.44
C LEU A 103 0.87 7.28 17.61
N GLY A 104 0.15 8.09 18.42
CA GLY A 104 0.74 8.76 19.58
C GLY A 104 1.40 7.81 20.58
N ARG A 105 0.80 6.63 20.80
CA ARG A 105 1.39 5.58 21.64
C ARG A 105 2.67 5.02 21.02
N VAL A 106 2.61 4.65 19.75
CA VAL A 106 3.77 4.10 19.03
C VAL A 106 4.93 5.10 18.98
N LEU A 107 4.64 6.39 18.75
CA LEU A 107 5.68 7.42 18.76
C LEU A 107 6.33 7.60 20.14
N ARG A 108 5.58 7.45 21.24
CA ARG A 108 6.19 7.47 22.59
C ARG A 108 7.11 6.27 22.81
N GLU A 109 6.71 5.09 22.39
CA GLU A 109 7.53 3.88 22.46
C GLU A 109 8.82 4.02 21.63
N LEU A 110 8.72 4.49 20.40
CA LEU A 110 9.89 4.72 19.51
C LEU A 110 10.85 5.79 20.05
N GLU A 111 10.32 6.82 20.70
CA GLU A 111 11.10 7.88 21.32
C GLU A 111 11.80 7.37 22.58
N ALA A 112 11.11 6.58 23.41
CA ALA A 112 11.70 5.93 24.58
C ALA A 112 12.84 4.96 24.20
N ASP A 113 12.71 4.27 23.06
CA ASP A 113 13.76 3.41 22.52
C ASP A 113 14.89 4.20 21.83
N GLY A 114 14.79 5.52 21.79
CA GLY A 114 15.79 6.39 21.16
C GLY A 114 15.84 6.31 19.64
N LEU A 115 14.82 5.71 18.97
CA LEU A 115 14.79 5.53 17.52
C LEU A 115 14.31 6.77 16.77
N ILE A 116 13.52 7.61 17.43
CA ILE A 116 13.05 8.89 16.90
C ILE A 116 13.31 10.02 17.91
N ALA A 117 13.30 11.24 17.41
CA ALA A 117 13.30 12.46 18.23
C ALA A 117 12.17 13.38 17.77
N ARG A 118 11.56 14.10 18.73
CA ARG A 118 10.57 15.14 18.46
C ARG A 118 11.21 16.50 18.73
N ARG A 119 11.24 17.34 17.72
CA ARG A 119 11.83 18.69 17.85
C ARG A 119 10.78 19.74 17.51
N ALA A 120 10.80 20.86 18.23
CA ALA A 120 10.08 22.03 17.81
C ALA A 120 10.93 22.72 16.72
N PRO A 121 10.37 23.04 15.54
CA PRO A 121 11.09 23.87 14.57
C PRO A 121 11.43 25.22 15.22
N SER A 122 12.56 25.80 14.81
CA SER A 122 12.93 27.16 15.25
C SER A 122 11.81 28.14 14.82
N GLY A 123 11.13 28.70 15.81
CA GLY A 123 10.06 29.71 15.61
C GLY A 123 8.64 29.26 15.85
N ASP A 124 8.31 27.97 15.85
CA ASP A 124 6.95 27.46 16.17
C ASP A 124 6.99 26.35 17.23
N ARG A 125 6.64 26.72 18.47
CA ARG A 125 6.55 25.77 19.59
C ARG A 125 5.36 24.78 19.49
N ARG A 126 4.43 24.99 18.58
CA ARG A 126 3.22 24.16 18.42
C ARG A 126 3.41 23.03 17.41
N ALA A 127 4.28 23.21 16.43
CA ALA A 127 4.59 22.18 15.45
C ALA A 127 5.74 21.30 15.97
N ARG A 128 5.48 20.03 16.28
CA ARG A 128 6.54 19.07 16.61
C ARG A 128 6.85 18.24 15.37
N VAL A 129 8.06 18.39 14.86
CA VAL A 129 8.61 17.58 13.76
C VAL A 129 9.20 16.30 14.33
N ILE A 130 8.95 15.21 13.67
CA ILE A 130 9.40 13.87 14.06
C ILE A 130 10.54 13.47 13.10
N THR A 131 11.68 13.08 13.65
CA THR A 131 12.87 12.69 12.87
C THR A 131 13.43 11.37 13.35
N LEU A 132 14.05 10.61 12.46
CA LEU A 132 14.84 9.43 12.82
C LEU A 132 16.14 9.86 13.51
N THR A 133 16.57 9.09 14.50
CA THR A 133 17.89 9.26 15.14
C THR A 133 18.95 8.42 14.42
N ALA A 134 20.22 8.64 14.76
CA ALA A 134 21.31 7.78 14.28
C ALA A 134 21.17 6.32 14.77
N ALA A 135 20.58 6.11 15.95
CA ALA A 135 20.34 4.78 16.51
C ALA A 135 19.33 3.95 15.70
N SER A 136 18.44 4.60 14.93
CA SER A 136 17.49 3.88 14.07
C SER A 136 18.11 3.28 12.80
N LYS A 137 19.32 3.74 12.38
CA LYS A 137 19.95 3.32 11.11
C LYS A 137 20.08 1.78 10.93
N PRO A 138 20.58 1.01 11.91
CA PRO A 138 20.70 -0.44 11.75
C PRO A 138 19.33 -1.12 11.56
N LEU A 139 18.33 -0.69 12.33
CA LEU A 139 16.97 -1.19 12.22
C LEU A 139 16.35 -0.86 10.85
N MET A 140 16.50 0.39 10.39
CA MET A 140 16.04 0.80 9.07
C MET A 140 16.68 0.02 7.92
N GLN A 141 17.97 -0.24 8.01
CA GLN A 141 18.65 -1.09 7.02
C GLN A 141 18.08 -2.51 6.99
N LYS A 142 17.74 -3.06 8.15
CA LYS A 142 17.12 -4.38 8.27
C LYS A 142 15.71 -4.39 7.69
N ILE A 143 14.87 -3.42 8.06
CA ILE A 143 13.53 -3.24 7.51
C ILE A 143 13.57 -3.15 5.98
N ASN A 144 14.47 -2.34 5.43
CA ASN A 144 14.62 -2.16 3.98
C ASN A 144 15.04 -3.47 3.28
N ARG A 145 15.93 -4.27 3.87
CA ARG A 145 16.31 -5.59 3.33
C ARG A 145 15.11 -6.53 3.27
N ILE A 146 14.34 -6.64 4.35
CA ILE A 146 13.14 -7.48 4.42
C ILE A 146 12.12 -7.01 3.38
N GLN A 147 11.85 -5.70 3.30
CA GLN A 147 10.94 -5.14 2.30
C GLN A 147 11.35 -5.48 0.87
N ASN A 148 12.66 -5.41 0.56
CA ASN A 148 13.16 -5.76 -0.76
C ASN A 148 13.01 -7.25 -1.06
N THR A 149 13.28 -8.12 -0.09
CA THR A 149 13.09 -9.57 -0.24
C THR A 149 11.61 -9.92 -0.47
N VAL A 150 10.71 -9.39 0.37
CA VAL A 150 9.26 -9.60 0.22
C VAL A 150 8.77 -9.08 -1.13
N ARG A 151 9.20 -7.87 -1.51
CA ARG A 151 8.83 -7.28 -2.82
C ARG A 151 9.29 -8.16 -3.98
N ALA A 152 10.53 -8.60 -3.96
CA ALA A 152 11.06 -9.49 -5.00
C ALA A 152 10.31 -10.82 -5.07
N SER A 153 9.93 -11.37 -3.91
CA SER A 153 9.17 -12.63 -3.83
C SER A 153 7.75 -12.46 -4.36
N LEU A 154 7.01 -11.45 -3.87
CA LEU A 154 5.60 -11.26 -4.21
C LEU A 154 5.37 -10.77 -5.64
N LEU A 155 6.35 -10.08 -6.23
CA LEU A 155 6.28 -9.61 -7.62
C LEU A 155 6.99 -10.54 -8.61
N LYS A 156 7.41 -11.72 -8.19
CA LYS A 156 8.07 -12.69 -9.07
C LYS A 156 7.15 -13.07 -10.24
N GLY A 157 7.66 -12.94 -11.46
CA GLY A 157 6.94 -13.30 -12.69
C GLY A 157 5.97 -12.22 -13.20
N ILE A 158 5.93 -11.05 -12.56
CA ILE A 158 5.17 -9.88 -13.02
C ILE A 158 6.15 -8.91 -13.67
N ASP A 159 5.90 -8.52 -14.90
CA ASP A 159 6.81 -7.63 -15.62
C ASP A 159 6.61 -6.15 -15.26
N ALA A 160 7.57 -5.32 -15.65
CA ALA A 160 7.55 -3.89 -15.36
C ALA A 160 6.40 -3.14 -16.05
N ALA A 161 5.96 -3.58 -17.23
CA ALA A 161 4.86 -2.96 -17.95
C ALA A 161 3.52 -3.25 -17.27
N GLU A 162 3.31 -4.48 -16.78
CA GLU A 162 2.14 -4.84 -15.99
C GLU A 162 2.07 -4.01 -14.71
N LEU A 163 3.18 -3.86 -13.99
CA LEU A 163 3.25 -3.03 -12.79
C LEU A 163 2.97 -1.55 -13.08
N ALA A 164 3.52 -1.02 -14.17
CA ALA A 164 3.27 0.35 -14.58
C ALA A 164 1.79 0.59 -14.92
N ALA A 165 1.14 -0.35 -15.59
CA ALA A 165 -0.30 -0.29 -15.88
C ALA A 165 -1.13 -0.30 -14.58
N CYS A 166 -0.81 -1.15 -13.62
CA CYS A 166 -1.46 -1.16 -12.30
C CYS A 166 -1.28 0.17 -11.56
N LEU A 167 -0.08 0.73 -11.56
CA LEU A 167 0.18 2.04 -10.93
C LEU A 167 -0.61 3.18 -11.56
N ALA A 168 -0.76 3.18 -12.90
CA ALA A 168 -1.59 4.16 -13.59
C ALA A 168 -3.08 4.05 -13.20
N VAL A 169 -3.58 2.83 -13.00
CA VAL A 169 -4.95 2.60 -12.50
C VAL A 169 -5.08 3.12 -11.07
N PHE A 170 -4.12 2.84 -10.18
CA PHE A 170 -4.14 3.33 -8.80
C PHE A 170 -4.12 4.86 -8.72
N ALA A 171 -3.32 5.54 -9.54
CA ALA A 171 -3.30 7.00 -9.60
C ALA A 171 -4.70 7.56 -9.94
N ARG A 172 -5.38 7.01 -10.96
CA ARG A 172 -6.74 7.41 -11.34
C ARG A 172 -7.76 7.16 -10.25
N ILE A 173 -7.62 6.06 -9.50
CA ILE A 173 -8.51 5.77 -8.36
C ILE A 173 -8.32 6.81 -7.25
N LEU A 174 -7.08 7.20 -6.94
CA LEU A 174 -6.78 8.23 -5.95
C LEU A 174 -7.35 9.60 -6.36
N ASP A 175 -7.16 10.02 -7.60
CA ASP A 175 -7.74 11.26 -8.14
C ASP A 175 -9.28 11.27 -8.05
N ASN A 176 -9.92 10.13 -8.32
CA ASN A 176 -11.37 9.99 -8.20
C ASN A 176 -11.84 10.04 -6.75
N ALA A 177 -11.08 9.47 -5.82
CA ALA A 177 -11.38 9.50 -4.39
C ALA A 177 -11.31 10.93 -3.83
N GLU A 178 -10.30 11.71 -4.23
CA GLU A 178 -10.19 13.12 -3.84
C GLU A 178 -11.38 13.96 -4.34
N ARG A 179 -11.75 13.79 -5.62
CA ARG A 179 -12.92 14.46 -6.21
C ARG A 179 -14.24 14.07 -5.52
N HIS A 180 -14.38 12.79 -5.14
CA HIS A 180 -15.55 12.32 -4.42
C HIS A 180 -15.64 12.95 -3.02
N SER A 181 -14.52 13.05 -2.32
CA SER A 181 -14.44 13.65 -0.98
C SER A 181 -14.69 15.16 -1.00
N ALA A 182 -14.20 15.86 -2.04
CA ALA A 182 -14.41 17.31 -2.21
C ALA A 182 -15.89 17.67 -2.44
N LYS A 183 -16.69 16.80 -3.08
CA LYS A 183 -18.12 17.02 -3.30
C LYS A 183 -18.99 16.86 -2.03
N ARG A 184 -18.42 16.31 -0.95
CA ARG A 184 -19.13 16.03 0.30
C ARG A 184 -18.85 17.08 1.41
N ARG A 185 -17.92 17.98 1.16
CA ARG A 185 -17.60 19.13 2.02
C ARG A 185 -18.31 20.38 1.55
#